data_7131c9df3afe5a09a77a62ba6c79fbfd
#
_entry.id   7131c9df3afe5a09a77a62ba6c79fbfd
#
_cell.length_a   1.000
_cell.length_b   1.000
_cell.length_c   1.000
_cell.angle_alpha   90.00
_cell.angle_beta   90.00
_cell.angle_gamma   90.00
#
_symmetry.space_group_name_H-M   'P 1'
#
loop_
_entity.id
_entity.type
_entity.pdbx_description
1 polymer ?
#
loop_
_entity_poly.entity_id
_entity_poly.type
_entity_poly.pdbx_seq_one_letter_code
_entity_poly.pdbx_strand_id
1 'polypeptide(L)'
;PSTYEGLGMVCIEAQAGGLPTVVSKEIPAETVIVPELVNRLALSDSIDTWAKGIITMANSHLSHTRTSETRRLAQNGYDIKQSANELVEWYEQLVSTSLGGTFNEDYGIAGAL
;
A
#
# COMPACT_ATOMS: atom_id res chain seq x y z
N PRO A 1 9.63 -8.88 -13.09
CA PRO A 1 9.36 -7.45 -13.18
C PRO A 1 8.15 -7.18 -14.07
N SER A 2 7.24 -6.35 -13.58
CA SER A 2 6.01 -6.05 -14.30
C SER A 2 6.24 -4.99 -15.37
N THR A 3 5.54 -5.13 -16.50
CA THR A 3 5.51 -4.12 -17.56
C THR A 3 4.40 -3.10 -17.35
N TYR A 4 3.40 -3.46 -16.55
CA TYR A 4 2.27 -2.61 -16.18
C TYR A 4 1.67 -3.10 -14.87
N GLU A 5 1.36 -2.17 -13.98
CA GLU A 5 0.71 -2.43 -12.69
C GLU A 5 -0.30 -1.34 -12.37
N GLY A 6 -1.41 -1.69 -11.74
CA GLY A 6 -2.34 -0.72 -11.17
C GLY A 6 -1.73 -0.07 -9.94
N LEU A 7 -1.53 -0.82 -8.86
CA LEU A 7 -0.91 -0.33 -7.63
C LEU A 7 0.30 -1.15 -7.17
N GLY A 8 0.54 -2.36 -7.70
CA GLY A 8 1.70 -3.16 -7.30
C GLY A 8 1.67 -3.60 -5.83
N MET A 9 0.55 -4.15 -5.37
CA MET A 9 0.33 -4.56 -3.97
C MET A 9 1.45 -5.42 -3.39
N VAL A 10 2.05 -6.30 -4.21
CA VAL A 10 3.16 -7.16 -3.76
C VAL A 10 4.37 -6.35 -3.25
N CYS A 11 4.62 -5.18 -3.84
CA CYS A 11 5.68 -4.27 -3.38
C CYS A 11 5.34 -3.68 -2.00
N ILE A 12 4.08 -3.33 -1.77
CA ILE A 12 3.58 -2.81 -0.50
C ILE A 12 3.66 -3.90 0.59
N GLU A 13 3.24 -5.13 0.27
CA GLU A 13 3.29 -6.28 1.18
C GLU A 13 4.73 -6.63 1.57
N ALA A 14 5.67 -6.58 0.63
CA ALA A 14 7.09 -6.79 0.93
C ALA A 14 7.63 -5.74 1.90
N GLN A 15 7.31 -4.47 1.68
CA GLN A 15 7.67 -3.38 2.58
C GLN A 15 7.05 -3.56 3.97
N ALA A 16 5.78 -3.97 4.06
CA ALA A 16 5.13 -4.30 5.33
C ALA A 16 5.86 -5.42 6.09
N GLY A 17 6.45 -6.36 5.35
CA GLY A 17 7.28 -7.43 5.88
C GLY A 17 8.70 -6.99 6.29
N GLY A 18 9.09 -5.75 5.99
CA GLY A 18 10.47 -5.28 6.18
C GLY A 18 11.45 -5.91 5.18
N LEU A 19 10.99 -6.34 4.02
CA LEU A 19 11.79 -7.07 3.04
C LEU A 19 12.38 -6.13 1.97
N PRO A 20 13.71 -6.14 1.77
CA PRO A 20 14.34 -5.47 0.65
C PRO A 20 13.81 -6.01 -0.68
N THR A 21 13.44 -5.10 -1.58
CA THR A 21 12.73 -5.44 -2.81
C THR A 21 13.35 -4.73 -4.01
N VAL A 22 13.46 -5.42 -5.13
CA VAL A 22 13.86 -4.83 -6.42
C VAL A 22 12.69 -4.93 -7.38
N VAL A 23 12.27 -3.80 -7.92
CA VAL A 23 11.10 -3.69 -8.78
C VAL A 23 11.40 -2.90 -10.06
N SER A 24 10.52 -3.03 -11.06
CA SER A 24 10.65 -2.19 -12.25
C SER A 24 10.21 -0.74 -11.97
N LYS A 25 10.72 0.22 -12.71
CA LYS A 25 10.28 1.61 -12.67
C LYS A 25 8.84 1.81 -13.17
N GLU A 26 8.27 0.79 -13.83
CA GLU A 26 6.90 0.77 -14.32
C GLU A 26 5.86 0.61 -13.19
N ILE A 27 6.30 0.19 -11.99
CA ILE A 27 5.44 0.21 -10.80
C ILE A 27 5.21 1.66 -10.38
N PRO A 28 3.97 2.07 -10.05
CA PRO A 28 3.66 3.42 -9.60
C PRO A 28 4.56 3.87 -8.44
N ALA A 29 4.97 5.14 -8.45
CA ALA A 29 5.88 5.67 -7.43
C ALA A 29 5.22 5.69 -6.03
N GLU A 30 3.91 5.78 -5.99
CA GLU A 30 3.07 5.79 -4.79
C GLU A 30 3.17 4.49 -3.98
N THR A 31 3.62 3.40 -4.61
CA THR A 31 3.85 2.13 -3.88
C THR A 31 5.10 2.15 -3.01
N VAL A 32 5.96 3.16 -3.18
CA VAL A 32 7.22 3.26 -2.41
C VAL A 32 6.97 4.04 -1.12
N ILE A 33 6.59 3.33 -0.06
CA ILE A 33 6.32 3.88 1.27
C ILE A 33 7.58 3.91 2.13
N VAL A 34 8.44 2.91 1.95
CA VAL A 34 9.72 2.73 2.65
C VAL A 34 10.84 2.72 1.62
N PRO A 35 11.35 3.90 1.20
CA PRO A 35 12.31 4.00 0.09
C PRO A 35 13.58 3.17 0.31
N GLU A 36 13.98 2.99 1.55
CA GLU A 36 15.16 2.22 1.93
C GLU A 36 15.04 0.73 1.61
N LEU A 37 13.80 0.23 1.51
CA LEU A 37 13.49 -1.16 1.17
C LEU A 37 13.25 -1.39 -0.32
N VAL A 38 13.23 -0.34 -1.15
CA VAL A 38 12.83 -0.48 -2.56
C VAL A 38 13.88 0.07 -3.51
N ASN A 39 14.40 -0.78 -4.36
CA ASN A 39 15.26 -0.40 -5.47
C ASN A 39 14.48 -0.51 -6.79
N ARG A 40 14.34 0.61 -7.50
CA ARG A 40 13.59 0.69 -8.78
C ARG A 40 14.56 0.72 -9.95
N LEU A 41 14.47 -0.27 -10.84
CA LEU A 41 15.31 -0.40 -12.03
C LEU A 41 14.45 -0.33 -13.30
N ALA A 42 15.01 0.24 -14.38
CA ALA A 42 14.31 0.26 -15.67
C ALA A 42 14.33 -1.14 -16.31
N LEU A 43 13.25 -1.51 -17.01
CA LEU A 43 13.23 -2.76 -17.77
C LEU A 43 14.26 -2.80 -18.90
N SER A 44 14.69 -1.64 -19.39
CA SER A 44 15.75 -1.47 -20.37
C SER A 44 17.16 -1.59 -19.80
N ASP A 45 17.32 -1.60 -18.46
CA ASP A 45 18.62 -1.77 -17.83
C ASP A 45 19.19 -3.16 -18.11
N SER A 46 20.52 -3.29 -18.16
CA SER A 46 21.17 -4.55 -18.43
C SER A 46 20.90 -5.61 -17.35
N ILE A 47 21.02 -6.88 -17.73
CA ILE A 47 20.94 -8.00 -16.78
C ILE A 47 21.94 -7.83 -15.64
N ASP A 48 23.14 -7.33 -15.93
CA ASP A 48 24.17 -7.07 -14.91
C ASP A 48 23.74 -5.99 -13.91
N THR A 49 23.05 -4.94 -14.38
CA THR A 49 22.51 -3.90 -13.52
C THR A 49 21.44 -4.47 -12.57
N TRP A 50 20.54 -5.29 -13.09
CA TRP A 50 19.53 -5.98 -12.31
C TRP A 50 20.17 -6.94 -11.28
N ALA A 51 21.13 -7.76 -11.71
CA ALA A 51 21.84 -8.69 -10.82
C ALA A 51 22.56 -7.94 -9.68
N LYS A 52 23.26 -6.86 -9.98
CA LYS A 52 23.92 -6.02 -8.98
C LYS A 52 22.92 -5.38 -8.02
N GLY A 53 21.80 -4.88 -8.53
CA GLY A 53 20.73 -4.30 -7.72
C GLY A 53 20.16 -5.31 -6.72
N ILE A 54 19.87 -6.54 -7.17
CA ILE A 54 19.38 -7.63 -6.32
C ILE A 54 20.39 -7.99 -5.25
N ILE A 55 21.67 -8.21 -5.61
CA ILE A 55 22.74 -8.55 -4.68
C ILE A 55 22.93 -7.44 -3.63
N THR A 56 22.90 -6.18 -4.07
CA THR A 56 23.05 -5.03 -3.17
C THR A 56 21.92 -4.99 -2.15
N MET A 57 20.67 -5.16 -2.60
CA MET A 57 19.51 -5.18 -1.70
C MET A 57 19.53 -6.39 -0.77
N ALA A 58 19.92 -7.57 -1.26
CA ALA A 58 20.01 -8.77 -0.44
C ALA A 58 21.10 -8.66 0.65
N ASN A 59 22.18 -7.94 0.38
CA ASN A 59 23.28 -7.71 1.34
C ASN A 59 23.06 -6.46 2.21
N SER A 60 22.01 -5.68 1.98
CA SER A 60 21.73 -4.54 2.83
C SER A 60 21.28 -5.03 4.21
N HIS A 61 22.08 -4.73 5.23
CA HIS A 61 21.75 -5.00 6.63
C HIS A 61 20.82 -3.90 7.16
N LEU A 62 19.59 -3.88 6.64
CA LEU A 62 18.60 -2.93 7.09
C LEU A 62 18.00 -3.38 8.42
N SER A 63 18.03 -2.52 9.41
CA SER A 63 17.43 -2.77 10.74
C SER A 63 15.90 -2.60 10.74
N HIS A 64 15.25 -2.90 9.60
CA HIS A 64 13.81 -2.83 9.46
C HIS A 64 13.16 -4.06 10.07
N THR A 65 12.15 -3.83 10.89
CA THR A 65 11.33 -4.91 11.46
C THR A 65 9.93 -4.84 10.89
N ARG A 66 9.26 -6.00 10.79
CA ARG A 66 7.85 -6.05 10.37
C ARG A 66 6.99 -5.06 11.17
N THR A 67 7.18 -4.98 12.48
CA THR A 67 6.37 -4.10 13.34
C THR A 67 6.57 -2.62 13.03
N SER A 68 7.81 -2.17 12.78
CA SER A 68 8.08 -0.77 12.44
C SER A 68 7.50 -0.39 11.08
N GLU A 69 7.67 -1.27 10.10
CA GLU A 69 7.25 -1.00 8.72
C GLU A 69 5.73 -1.11 8.56
N THR A 70 5.08 -2.06 9.20
CA THR A 70 3.61 -2.12 9.23
C THR A 70 3.01 -0.82 9.80
N ARG A 71 3.62 -0.25 10.84
CA ARG A 71 3.19 1.04 11.39
C ARG A 71 3.38 2.19 10.38
N ARG A 72 4.50 2.23 9.66
CA ARG A 72 4.74 3.23 8.60
C ARG A 72 3.70 3.12 7.48
N LEU A 73 3.38 1.91 7.06
CA LEU A 73 2.35 1.68 6.05
C LEU A 73 0.96 2.11 6.54
N ALA A 74 0.60 1.78 7.77
CA ALA A 74 -0.66 2.21 8.36
C ALA A 74 -0.80 3.75 8.35
N GLN A 75 0.25 4.47 8.73
CA GLN A 75 0.29 5.94 8.70
C GLN A 75 0.19 6.53 7.28
N ASN A 76 0.41 5.73 6.24
CA ASN A 76 0.29 6.11 4.83
C ASN A 76 -0.99 5.56 4.17
N GLY A 77 -2.02 5.21 4.94
CA GLY A 77 -3.33 4.82 4.43
C GLY A 77 -3.48 3.32 4.15
N TYR A 78 -2.53 2.48 4.55
CA TYR A 78 -2.59 1.01 4.36
C TYR A 78 -3.05 0.26 5.62
N ASP A 79 -3.90 0.89 6.44
CA ASP A 79 -4.64 0.21 7.51
C ASP A 79 -6.06 -0.08 7.04
N ILE A 80 -6.37 -1.36 6.87
CA ILE A 80 -7.68 -1.78 6.36
C ILE A 80 -8.84 -1.37 7.27
N LYS A 81 -8.64 -1.32 8.58
CA LYS A 81 -9.69 -0.92 9.51
C LYS A 81 -9.98 0.57 9.40
N GLN A 82 -8.92 1.38 9.33
CA GLN A 82 -9.07 2.81 9.12
C GLN A 82 -9.73 3.11 7.77
N SER A 83 -9.24 2.49 6.69
CA SER A 83 -9.78 2.69 5.35
C SER A 83 -11.26 2.25 5.24
N ALA A 84 -11.63 1.16 5.90
CA ALA A 84 -13.02 0.70 5.92
C ALA A 84 -13.92 1.70 6.67
N ASN A 85 -13.49 2.23 7.82
CA ASN A 85 -14.25 3.23 8.55
C ASN A 85 -14.41 4.53 7.77
N GLU A 86 -13.33 5.03 7.17
CA GLU A 86 -13.36 6.23 6.32
C GLU A 86 -14.32 6.05 5.12
N LEU A 87 -14.35 4.85 4.54
CA LEU A 87 -15.26 4.54 3.44
C LEU A 87 -16.73 4.53 3.90
N VAL A 88 -17.02 3.96 5.07
CA VAL A 88 -18.36 3.99 5.67
C VAL A 88 -18.82 5.43 5.90
N GLU A 89 -17.99 6.25 6.56
CA GLU A 89 -18.29 7.66 6.83
C GLU A 89 -18.54 8.43 5.52
N TRP A 90 -17.75 8.16 4.49
CA TRP A 90 -17.94 8.78 3.19
C TRP A 90 -19.28 8.39 2.54
N TYR A 91 -19.67 7.12 2.60
CA TYR A 91 -20.98 6.68 2.12
C TYR A 91 -22.14 7.30 2.90
N GLU A 92 -22.05 7.38 4.22
CA GLU A 92 -23.05 8.02 5.07
C GLU A 92 -23.23 9.50 4.72
N GLN A 93 -22.13 10.22 4.49
CA GLN A 93 -22.17 11.61 4.03
C GLN A 93 -22.84 11.77 2.66
N LEU A 94 -22.51 10.88 1.70
CA LEU A 94 -23.14 10.91 0.36
C LEU A 94 -24.64 10.68 0.45
N VAL A 95 -25.07 9.70 1.22
CA VAL A 95 -26.50 9.36 1.40
C VAL A 95 -27.23 10.53 2.05
N SER A 96 -26.69 11.11 3.12
CA SER A 96 -27.31 12.25 3.81
C SER A 96 -27.44 13.47 2.92
N THR A 97 -26.43 13.72 2.06
CA THR A 97 -26.44 14.85 1.12
C THR A 97 -27.43 14.63 -0.04
N SER A 98 -27.52 13.38 -0.55
CA SER A 98 -28.36 13.04 -1.70
C SER A 98 -29.85 12.98 -1.37
N LEU A 99 -30.20 12.66 -0.13
CA LEU A 99 -31.61 12.46 0.29
C LEU A 99 -32.26 13.69 0.95
N GLY A 100 -31.59 14.84 0.93
CA GLY A 100 -32.19 16.09 1.41
C GLY A 100 -32.70 16.07 2.84
N GLY A 101 -32.03 15.36 3.73
CA GLY A 101 -32.26 15.43 5.18
C GLY A 101 -33.44 14.65 5.74
N THR A 102 -33.98 13.67 5.04
CA THR A 102 -35.00 12.77 5.64
C THR A 102 -34.64 11.30 5.45
N PHE A 103 -33.67 10.83 6.20
CA PHE A 103 -33.58 9.40 6.48
C PHE A 103 -34.41 9.13 7.76
N ASN A 104 -35.56 8.53 7.59
CA ASN A 104 -36.38 8.05 8.70
C ASN A 104 -35.66 6.88 9.34
N GLU A 105 -35.61 6.84 10.69
CA GLU A 105 -34.89 5.86 11.53
C GLU A 105 -35.39 4.39 11.41
N ASP A 106 -36.16 4.04 10.37
CA ASP A 106 -36.85 2.76 10.26
C ASP A 106 -36.08 1.61 9.58
N TYR A 107 -34.83 1.84 9.18
CA TYR A 107 -33.95 0.72 8.76
C TYR A 107 -32.81 0.56 9.77
N GLY A 108 -33.19 0.04 10.93
CA GLY A 108 -32.25 -0.41 11.95
C GLY A 108 -31.40 -1.54 11.45
N ILE A 109 -30.17 -1.26 11.04
CA ILE A 109 -29.11 -2.26 11.11
C ILE A 109 -28.52 -2.14 12.52
N ALA A 110 -29.36 -2.52 13.50
CA ALA A 110 -28.90 -2.80 14.84
C ALA A 110 -28.44 -4.26 14.86
N GLY A 111 -27.14 -4.47 15.03
CA GLY A 111 -26.62 -5.73 15.55
C GLY A 111 -26.10 -6.72 14.52
N ALA A 112 -24.88 -6.54 14.09
CA ALA A 112 -23.99 -7.63 13.73
C ALA A 112 -22.53 -7.16 13.86
N LEU A 113 -22.00 -7.26 15.06
CA LEU A 113 -20.60 -7.64 15.35
C LEU A 113 -20.50 -8.01 16.82
#